data_722fc2556cfaa651175717e51864923c
#
_entry.id   722fc2556cfaa651175717e51864923c
#
_cell.length_a   1.000
_cell.length_b   1.000
_cell.length_c   1.000
_cell.angle_alpha   90.00
_cell.angle_beta   90.00
_cell.angle_gamma   90.00
#
_symmetry.space_group_name_H-M   'P 1'
#
loop_
_entity.id
_entity.type
_entity.pdbx_description
1 polymer ?
#
loop_
_entity_poly.entity_id
_entity_poly.type
_entity_poly.pdbx_seq_one_letter_code
_entity_poly.pdbx_strand_id
1 'polypeptide(L)'
;MKKAIVLIMTLALTLTSVANLFAISQAAVLFLLISPGARSAGMGEAFVAVADDATAVFWNPAGLAFQTGREVTFMHANWLPGLLGSASDMYYEFLAYRQHFESLGGTLGANITFLNLGEMNYTDENGPDVISTFNSWDMAVSLSYATKLTDNLGVGVGMRYIHSNLSSVKVGEEKGDGVGRAFAVDLSMLYKVGFIPGLNFGMNLSNIGPKITYVDKDQADPLPTNLKVGLAYKVLDSEYNRLLISAETNKLLVHERDDVFKAMFSSAWTGSISDQMNMLISSIGMEYVYNNMIFLRAGYYYDQDGDVKYPAFGAGLQYASYRFDFAYVAAEQGHPLADTMRFSLTAGF
;
A
#
# COMPACT_ATOMS: atom_id res chain seq x y z
N MET A 1 -47.60 -5.45 -30.36
CA MET A 1 -46.99 -4.42 -29.50
C MET A 1 -46.48 -4.96 -28.16
N LYS A 2 -47.27 -5.60 -27.28
CA LYS A 2 -46.80 -6.09 -25.97
C LYS A 2 -45.65 -7.07 -26.03
N LYS A 3 -45.58 -8.01 -27.00
CA LYS A 3 -44.49 -8.95 -27.18
C LYS A 3 -43.16 -8.32 -27.64
N ALA A 4 -43.23 -7.25 -28.43
CA ALA A 4 -42.09 -6.47 -28.88
C ALA A 4 -41.49 -5.64 -27.74
N ILE A 5 -42.32 -5.07 -26.86
CA ILE A 5 -41.88 -4.32 -25.67
C ILE A 5 -41.18 -5.26 -24.66
N VAL A 6 -41.71 -6.45 -24.43
CA VAL A 6 -41.10 -7.45 -23.56
C VAL A 6 -39.75 -7.91 -24.12
N LEU A 7 -39.63 -8.14 -25.43
CA LEU A 7 -38.40 -8.50 -26.08
C LEU A 7 -37.33 -7.42 -25.99
N ILE A 8 -37.74 -6.13 -26.16
CA ILE A 8 -36.84 -4.98 -26.03
C ILE A 8 -36.39 -4.78 -24.57
N MET A 9 -37.30 -4.96 -23.61
CA MET A 9 -36.94 -4.91 -22.18
C MET A 9 -36.05 -6.05 -21.77
N THR A 10 -36.26 -7.26 -22.26
CA THR A 10 -35.39 -8.40 -21.98
C THR A 10 -34.01 -8.21 -22.62
N LEU A 11 -33.94 -7.70 -23.85
CA LEU A 11 -32.67 -7.40 -24.54
C LEU A 11 -31.94 -6.21 -23.87
N ALA A 12 -32.65 -5.22 -23.37
CA ALA A 12 -32.06 -4.12 -22.58
C ALA A 12 -31.56 -4.62 -21.21
N LEU A 13 -32.27 -5.53 -20.54
CA LEU A 13 -31.82 -6.13 -19.27
C LEU A 13 -30.59 -7.06 -19.45
N THR A 14 -30.48 -7.75 -20.58
CA THR A 14 -29.31 -8.59 -20.88
C THR A 14 -28.09 -7.78 -21.33
N LEU A 15 -28.30 -6.59 -21.90
CA LEU A 15 -27.20 -5.67 -22.28
C LEU A 15 -26.64 -4.88 -21.10
N THR A 16 -27.37 -4.74 -20.00
CA THR A 16 -26.89 -4.10 -18.76
C THR A 16 -26.10 -5.05 -17.84
N SER A 17 -26.12 -6.35 -18.10
CA SER A 17 -25.42 -7.36 -17.30
C SER A 17 -24.04 -7.77 -17.83
N VAL A 18 -23.51 -7.12 -18.87
CA VAL A 18 -22.19 -7.44 -19.47
C VAL A 18 -21.14 -6.34 -19.19
N ALA A 19 -21.52 -5.30 -18.48
CA ALA A 19 -20.58 -4.27 -18.06
C ALA A 19 -20.22 -4.52 -16.59
N ASN A 20 -19.09 -5.14 -16.34
CA ASN A 20 -18.25 -5.12 -15.14
C ASN A 20 -17.66 -6.50 -14.80
N LEU A 21 -16.92 -7.07 -15.76
CA LEU A 21 -16.06 -8.25 -15.52
C LEU A 21 -14.59 -7.90 -15.77
N PHE A 22 -14.17 -6.66 -15.53
CA PHE A 22 -12.79 -6.22 -15.66
C PHE A 22 -12.26 -5.56 -14.37
N ALA A 23 -12.48 -6.18 -13.23
CA ALA A 23 -11.67 -5.92 -12.04
C ALA A 23 -10.49 -6.90 -12.01
N ILE A 24 -9.80 -7.09 -13.13
CA ILE A 24 -8.51 -7.75 -13.13
C ILE A 24 -7.49 -6.64 -12.89
N SER A 25 -6.75 -6.75 -11.79
CA SER A 25 -5.63 -5.85 -11.54
C SER A 25 -4.70 -5.84 -12.77
N GLN A 26 -4.56 -4.66 -13.37
CA GLN A 26 -3.67 -4.48 -14.54
C GLN A 26 -2.20 -4.46 -14.15
N ALA A 27 -1.84 -4.77 -12.92
CA ALA A 27 -0.48 -4.71 -12.40
C ALA A 27 -0.07 -6.01 -11.72
N ALA A 28 1.20 -6.38 -11.87
CA ALA A 28 1.83 -7.44 -11.10
C ALA A 28 2.31 -6.93 -9.73
N VAL A 29 2.83 -7.84 -8.90
CA VAL A 29 3.47 -7.56 -7.60
C VAL A 29 2.67 -6.65 -6.68
N LEU A 30 1.37 -6.93 -6.55
CA LEU A 30 0.43 -6.13 -5.77
C LEU A 30 0.78 -6.03 -4.28
N PHE A 31 1.69 -6.88 -3.78
CA PHE A 31 2.21 -6.78 -2.43
C PHE A 31 2.86 -5.42 -2.13
N LEU A 32 3.32 -4.71 -3.16
CA LEU A 32 3.84 -3.34 -3.06
C LEU A 32 2.79 -2.31 -2.67
N LEU A 33 1.52 -2.64 -2.76
CA LEU A 33 0.39 -1.80 -2.34
C LEU A 33 -0.08 -2.11 -0.93
N ILE A 34 0.36 -3.23 -0.34
CA ILE A 34 0.02 -3.58 1.04
C ILE A 34 0.67 -2.57 1.99
N SER A 35 -0.15 -1.81 2.65
CA SER A 35 0.26 -0.71 3.52
C SER A 35 0.88 -1.22 4.83
N PRO A 36 2.13 -0.89 5.14
CA PRO A 36 2.77 -1.31 6.37
C PRO A 36 2.44 -0.41 7.55
N GLY A 37 2.58 -0.97 8.76
CA GLY A 37 2.46 -0.26 10.02
C GLY A 37 1.09 -0.42 10.67
N ALA A 38 1.07 -0.84 11.95
CA ALA A 38 -0.17 -0.90 12.71
C ALA A 38 -0.74 0.49 12.99
N ARG A 39 0.13 1.50 13.13
CA ARG A 39 -0.29 2.90 13.32
C ARG A 39 -1.12 3.41 12.14
N SER A 40 -0.60 3.29 10.93
CA SER A 40 -1.28 3.72 9.70
C SER A 40 -2.52 2.89 9.41
N ALA A 41 -2.48 1.57 9.64
CA ALA A 41 -3.65 0.71 9.48
C ALA A 41 -4.79 1.12 10.42
N GLY A 42 -4.51 1.44 11.68
CA GLY A 42 -5.52 1.96 12.62
C GLY A 42 -6.11 3.31 12.22
N MET A 43 -5.43 4.04 11.33
CA MET A 43 -5.90 5.30 10.74
C MET A 43 -6.55 5.10 9.36
N GLY A 44 -7.00 3.88 9.02
CA GLY A 44 -7.62 3.59 7.73
C GLY A 44 -6.69 3.81 6.54
N GLU A 45 -5.37 3.72 6.75
CA GLU A 45 -4.33 3.91 5.74
C GLU A 45 -4.18 5.35 5.21
N ALA A 46 -4.67 6.36 5.93
CA ALA A 46 -4.52 7.78 5.58
C ALA A 46 -3.22 8.35 6.19
N PHE A 47 -2.06 8.14 5.55
CA PHE A 47 -0.76 8.41 6.17
C PHE A 47 0.25 9.21 5.32
N VAL A 48 -0.01 9.48 4.02
CA VAL A 48 0.91 10.17 3.10
C VAL A 48 1.30 11.58 3.54
N ALA A 49 0.40 12.29 4.23
CA ALA A 49 0.64 13.65 4.76
C ALA A 49 1.06 13.65 6.24
N VAL A 50 1.00 12.50 6.91
CA VAL A 50 1.48 12.28 8.28
C VAL A 50 2.97 11.93 8.26
N ALA A 51 3.36 10.79 7.74
CA ALA A 51 4.70 10.28 7.40
C ALA A 51 5.81 10.76 8.35
N ASP A 52 5.59 10.63 9.69
CA ASP A 52 6.44 11.20 10.74
C ASP A 52 7.17 10.13 11.60
N ASP A 53 7.22 8.89 11.15
CA ASP A 53 7.98 7.78 11.72
C ASP A 53 8.77 7.01 10.65
N ALA A 54 9.48 5.92 11.00
CA ALA A 54 10.32 5.18 10.07
C ALA A 54 9.54 4.57 8.89
N THR A 55 8.22 4.35 9.03
CA THR A 55 7.38 3.87 7.93
C THR A 55 7.22 4.88 6.80
N ALA A 56 7.64 6.15 7.01
CA ALA A 56 7.69 7.18 5.97
C ALA A 56 8.48 6.73 4.73
N VAL A 57 9.45 5.83 4.86
CA VAL A 57 10.18 5.21 3.73
C VAL A 57 9.23 4.60 2.70
N PHE A 58 8.09 4.07 3.14
CA PHE A 58 7.05 3.51 2.28
C PHE A 58 5.96 4.55 1.94
N TRP A 59 5.46 5.26 2.97
CA TRP A 59 4.28 6.11 2.81
C TRP A 59 4.57 7.39 2.02
N ASN A 60 5.64 8.07 2.40
CA ASN A 60 6.09 9.33 1.79
C ASN A 60 7.54 9.60 2.24
N PRO A 61 8.53 9.20 1.48
CA PRO A 61 9.94 9.43 1.81
C PRO A 61 10.27 10.88 2.18
N ALA A 62 9.56 11.88 1.62
CA ALA A 62 9.78 13.28 1.96
C ALA A 62 9.50 13.61 3.43
N GLY A 63 8.68 12.80 4.12
CA GLY A 63 8.46 12.92 5.56
C GLY A 63 9.73 12.75 6.38
N LEU A 64 10.68 11.95 5.90
CA LEU A 64 11.99 11.75 6.54
C LEU A 64 12.79 13.05 6.65
N ALA A 65 12.58 14.03 5.75
CA ALA A 65 13.28 15.31 5.80
C ALA A 65 13.04 16.11 7.09
N PHE A 66 11.92 15.83 7.77
CA PHE A 66 11.52 16.51 9.00
C PHE A 66 11.83 15.71 10.27
N GLN A 67 12.43 14.53 10.12
CA GLN A 67 12.73 13.63 11.22
C GLN A 67 14.21 13.67 11.58
N THR A 68 14.51 13.62 12.87
CA THR A 68 15.87 13.64 13.43
C THR A 68 16.14 12.34 14.21
N GLY A 69 17.42 12.09 14.55
CA GLY A 69 17.80 10.88 15.29
C GLY A 69 17.71 9.62 14.43
N ARG A 70 17.52 8.50 15.10
CA ARG A 70 17.44 7.16 14.48
C ARG A 70 16.18 6.47 14.97
N GLU A 71 15.58 5.67 14.10
CA GLU A 71 14.40 4.88 14.47
C GLU A 71 14.34 3.60 13.64
N VAL A 72 13.93 2.53 14.26
CA VAL A 72 13.61 1.26 13.62
C VAL A 72 12.16 0.90 13.93
N THR A 73 11.45 0.40 12.94
CA THR A 73 10.08 -0.12 13.09
C THR A 73 10.01 -1.50 12.46
N PHE A 74 9.51 -2.46 13.23
CA PHE A 74 9.14 -3.79 12.74
C PHE A 74 7.61 -3.94 12.80
N MET A 75 7.02 -4.59 11.79
CA MET A 75 5.60 -4.93 11.76
C MET A 75 5.42 -6.37 11.30
N HIS A 76 4.49 -7.08 11.93
CA HIS A 76 4.00 -8.39 11.53
C HIS A 76 2.48 -8.36 11.41
N ALA A 77 1.95 -9.02 10.38
CA ALA A 77 0.53 -9.26 10.20
C ALA A 77 0.28 -10.64 9.59
N ASN A 78 -0.66 -11.40 10.15
CA ASN A 78 -1.26 -12.52 9.43
C ASN A 78 -2.00 -11.96 8.21
N TRP A 79 -1.70 -12.49 7.03
CA TRP A 79 -2.25 -11.97 5.79
C TRP A 79 -3.45 -12.80 5.33
N LEU A 80 -4.55 -12.12 4.97
CA LEU A 80 -5.80 -12.71 4.49
C LEU A 80 -6.36 -13.83 5.39
N PRO A 81 -6.47 -13.65 6.72
CA PRO A 81 -6.94 -14.69 7.63
C PRO A 81 -8.39 -15.11 7.31
N GLY A 82 -9.19 -14.21 6.72
CA GLY A 82 -10.57 -14.51 6.30
C GLY A 82 -10.68 -15.47 5.11
N LEU A 83 -9.59 -15.66 4.35
CA LEU A 83 -9.60 -16.53 3.17
C LEU A 83 -9.39 -18.01 3.51
N LEU A 84 -8.46 -18.31 4.42
CA LEU A 84 -8.03 -19.68 4.76
C LEU A 84 -8.24 -20.03 6.23
N GLY A 85 -8.82 -19.13 7.02
CA GLY A 85 -8.99 -19.29 8.45
C GLY A 85 -7.67 -19.30 9.22
N SER A 86 -7.66 -19.89 10.40
CA SER A 86 -6.48 -20.00 11.27
C SER A 86 -5.37 -20.94 10.76
N ALA A 87 -5.63 -21.65 9.66
CA ALA A 87 -4.66 -22.56 9.02
C ALA A 87 -3.82 -21.86 7.95
N SER A 88 -4.04 -20.56 7.70
CA SER A 88 -3.24 -19.80 6.76
C SER A 88 -1.83 -19.59 7.31
N ASP A 89 -0.83 -19.98 6.54
CA ASP A 89 0.58 -19.69 6.77
C ASP A 89 1.05 -18.42 6.03
N MET A 90 0.10 -17.67 5.46
CA MET A 90 0.38 -16.39 4.80
C MET A 90 0.61 -15.30 5.83
N TYR A 91 1.71 -14.57 5.67
CA TYR A 91 2.02 -13.44 6.54
C TYR A 91 2.76 -12.33 5.80
N TYR A 92 2.61 -11.13 6.31
CA TYR A 92 3.27 -9.93 5.81
C TYR A 92 4.15 -9.32 6.89
N GLU A 93 5.40 -9.08 6.54
CA GLU A 93 6.39 -8.48 7.42
C GLU A 93 6.99 -7.22 6.80
N PHE A 94 7.26 -6.27 7.65
CA PHE A 94 7.89 -5.01 7.26
C PHE A 94 8.90 -4.58 8.31
N LEU A 95 10.09 -4.27 7.86
CA LEU A 95 11.16 -3.70 8.68
C LEU A 95 11.61 -2.40 8.04
N ALA A 96 11.58 -1.31 8.80
CA ALA A 96 12.07 0.00 8.36
C ALA A 96 13.11 0.55 9.33
N TYR A 97 14.06 1.28 8.78
CA TYR A 97 15.06 2.03 9.52
C TYR A 97 15.24 3.41 8.91
N ARG A 98 15.42 4.42 9.76
CA ARG A 98 15.80 5.77 9.34
C ARG A 98 16.91 6.35 10.21
N GLN A 99 17.74 7.19 9.62
CA GLN A 99 18.78 7.94 10.32
C GLN A 99 19.02 9.29 9.66
N HIS A 100 19.01 10.33 10.47
CA HIS A 100 19.42 11.67 10.04
C HIS A 100 20.94 11.78 10.00
N PHE A 101 21.47 12.40 8.94
CA PHE A 101 22.88 12.68 8.76
C PHE A 101 23.09 14.18 8.50
N GLU A 102 23.64 14.88 9.48
CA GLU A 102 23.95 16.31 9.33
C GLU A 102 24.92 16.57 8.15
N SER A 103 25.89 15.68 7.95
CA SER A 103 26.86 15.78 6.85
C SER A 103 26.24 15.68 5.45
N LEU A 104 25.07 15.04 5.33
CA LEU A 104 24.32 14.95 4.09
C LEU A 104 23.21 15.99 3.98
N GLY A 105 22.96 16.75 5.05
CA GLY A 105 21.84 17.69 5.13
C GLY A 105 20.48 17.02 4.98
N GLY A 106 20.35 15.75 5.37
CA GLY A 106 19.13 14.99 5.15
C GLY A 106 19.08 13.67 5.92
N THR A 107 18.03 12.91 5.66
CA THR A 107 17.74 11.64 6.33
C THR A 107 17.74 10.50 5.32
N LEU A 108 18.50 9.46 5.60
CA LEU A 108 18.45 8.18 4.90
C LEU A 108 17.42 7.28 5.57
N GLY A 109 16.67 6.57 4.75
CA GLY A 109 15.75 5.52 5.17
C GLY A 109 15.94 4.26 4.36
N ALA A 110 15.64 3.12 4.96
CA ALA A 110 15.62 1.82 4.28
C ALA A 110 14.44 1.00 4.78
N ASN A 111 13.91 0.13 3.93
CA ASN A 111 12.94 -0.87 4.38
C ASN A 111 13.09 -2.19 3.62
N ILE A 112 12.64 -3.25 4.28
CA ILE A 112 12.38 -4.56 3.69
C ILE A 112 10.90 -4.86 3.88
N THR A 113 10.24 -5.22 2.79
CA THR A 113 8.87 -5.73 2.75
C THR A 113 8.93 -7.19 2.33
N PHE A 114 8.27 -8.08 3.07
CA PHE A 114 8.22 -9.49 2.76
C PHE A 114 6.79 -10.02 2.90
N LEU A 115 6.29 -10.66 1.86
CA LEU A 115 5.01 -11.36 1.84
C LEU A 115 5.25 -12.84 1.61
N ASN A 116 4.96 -13.67 2.61
CA ASN A 116 4.88 -15.11 2.45
C ASN A 116 3.48 -15.49 1.96
N LEU A 117 3.41 -16.15 0.80
CA LEU A 117 2.16 -16.64 0.21
C LEU A 117 1.86 -18.10 0.58
N GLY A 118 2.77 -18.71 1.36
CA GLY A 118 2.62 -20.07 1.85
C GLY A 118 3.08 -21.14 0.88
N GLU A 119 2.82 -22.39 1.26
CA GLU A 119 3.13 -23.58 0.47
C GLU A 119 2.03 -23.82 -0.57
N MET A 120 2.48 -24.04 -1.81
CA MET A 120 1.62 -24.36 -2.96
C MET A 120 1.86 -25.79 -3.43
N ASN A 121 0.79 -26.47 -3.82
CA ASN A 121 0.86 -27.83 -4.37
C ASN A 121 1.08 -27.76 -5.89
N TYR A 122 2.04 -28.54 -6.37
CA TYR A 122 2.21 -28.79 -7.79
C TYR A 122 1.50 -30.10 -8.18
N THR A 123 0.57 -30.00 -9.10
CA THR A 123 -0.16 -31.12 -9.71
C THR A 123 0.10 -31.12 -11.22
N ASP A 124 -0.03 -32.27 -11.91
CA ASP A 124 0.07 -32.37 -13.36
C ASP A 124 -1.31 -32.44 -14.03
N GLU A 125 -1.30 -32.53 -15.35
CA GLU A 125 -2.52 -32.63 -16.16
C GLU A 125 -3.27 -33.98 -15.99
N ASN A 126 -2.66 -34.96 -15.34
CA ASN A 126 -3.19 -36.32 -15.21
C ASN A 126 -4.11 -36.49 -13.99
N GLY A 127 -4.09 -35.59 -13.04
CA GLY A 127 -4.96 -35.67 -11.87
C GLY A 127 -4.64 -34.68 -10.75
N PRO A 128 -5.44 -34.71 -9.68
CA PRO A 128 -5.28 -33.83 -8.51
C PRO A 128 -4.17 -34.26 -7.55
N ASP A 129 -3.43 -35.33 -7.85
CA ASP A 129 -2.38 -35.84 -6.98
C ASP A 129 -1.22 -34.87 -6.88
N VAL A 130 -0.79 -34.55 -5.65
CA VAL A 130 0.32 -33.65 -5.41
C VAL A 130 1.64 -34.33 -5.74
N ILE A 131 2.33 -33.82 -6.75
CA ILE A 131 3.63 -34.33 -7.20
C ILE A 131 4.77 -33.74 -6.37
N SER A 132 4.67 -32.44 -6.05
CA SER A 132 5.62 -31.72 -5.22
C SER A 132 5.00 -30.48 -4.62
N THR A 133 5.67 -29.87 -3.64
CA THR A 133 5.28 -28.57 -3.08
C THR A 133 6.37 -27.54 -3.29
N PHE A 134 5.99 -26.25 -3.32
CA PHE A 134 6.93 -25.14 -3.38
C PHE A 134 6.39 -23.96 -2.57
N ASN A 135 7.28 -23.08 -2.11
CA ASN A 135 6.89 -21.89 -1.38
C ASN A 135 6.90 -20.68 -2.32
N SER A 136 5.79 -19.92 -2.29
CA SER A 136 5.66 -18.66 -2.99
C SER A 136 5.86 -17.48 -2.03
N TRP A 137 6.59 -16.47 -2.47
CA TRP A 137 6.86 -15.28 -1.66
C TRP A 137 7.29 -14.09 -2.52
N ASP A 138 7.02 -12.90 -2.00
CA ASP A 138 7.41 -11.63 -2.59
C ASP A 138 8.27 -10.83 -1.62
N MET A 139 9.29 -10.15 -2.13
CA MET A 139 10.18 -9.30 -1.34
C MET A 139 10.49 -8.00 -2.06
N ALA A 140 10.56 -6.90 -1.32
CA ALA A 140 11.10 -5.64 -1.82
C ALA A 140 12.06 -5.04 -0.80
N VAL A 141 13.19 -4.51 -1.29
CA VAL A 141 14.15 -3.75 -0.50
C VAL A 141 14.22 -2.33 -1.06
N SER A 142 14.01 -1.33 -0.20
CA SER A 142 14.05 0.08 -0.62
C SER A 142 15.09 0.86 0.16
N LEU A 143 15.70 1.83 -0.51
CA LEU A 143 16.54 2.88 0.05
C LEU A 143 15.96 4.22 -0.32
N SER A 144 15.88 5.15 0.61
CA SER A 144 15.34 6.48 0.40
C SER A 144 16.26 7.55 1.00
N TYR A 145 16.27 8.69 0.33
CA TYR A 145 16.91 9.91 0.85
C TYR A 145 15.91 11.05 0.79
N ALA A 146 15.89 11.86 1.84
CA ALA A 146 15.05 13.05 1.90
C ALA A 146 15.77 14.22 2.53
N THR A 147 15.46 15.41 2.03
CA THR A 147 16.01 16.67 2.53
C THR A 147 14.98 17.78 2.47
N LYS A 148 15.18 18.83 3.26
CA LYS A 148 14.38 20.05 3.21
C LYS A 148 14.88 20.94 2.09
N LEU A 149 14.00 21.33 1.17
CA LEU A 149 14.28 22.43 0.22
C LEU A 149 14.05 23.80 0.84
N THR A 150 13.07 23.88 1.75
CA THR A 150 12.79 25.02 2.61
C THR A 150 12.40 24.52 4.01
N ASP A 151 12.25 25.41 4.97
CA ASP A 151 11.81 25.02 6.32
C ASP A 151 10.47 24.27 6.32
N ASN A 152 9.64 24.52 5.32
CA ASN A 152 8.29 23.97 5.19
C ASN A 152 8.15 22.90 4.11
N LEU A 153 9.11 22.75 3.19
CA LEU A 153 9.04 21.82 2.06
C LEU A 153 10.15 20.78 2.14
N GLY A 154 9.77 19.54 2.38
CA GLY A 154 10.61 18.35 2.23
C GLY A 154 10.37 17.67 0.89
N VAL A 155 11.43 17.12 0.33
CA VAL A 155 11.39 16.25 -0.86
C VAL A 155 12.13 14.96 -0.56
N GLY A 156 11.69 13.89 -1.19
CA GLY A 156 12.26 12.57 -1.02
C GLY A 156 12.31 11.78 -2.32
N VAL A 157 13.35 10.98 -2.46
CA VAL A 157 13.51 10.00 -3.52
C VAL A 157 13.77 8.64 -2.92
N GLY A 158 13.13 7.60 -3.47
CA GLY A 158 13.35 6.21 -3.10
C GLY A 158 13.77 5.39 -4.31
N MET A 159 14.56 4.35 -4.08
CA MET A 159 14.86 3.30 -5.04
C MET A 159 14.52 1.96 -4.42
N ARG A 160 13.85 1.09 -5.20
CA ARG A 160 13.33 -0.20 -4.74
C ARG A 160 13.78 -1.31 -5.66
N TYR A 161 14.33 -2.37 -5.08
CA TYR A 161 14.54 -3.65 -5.75
C TYR A 161 13.39 -4.60 -5.38
N ILE A 162 12.80 -5.24 -6.38
CA ILE A 162 11.66 -6.13 -6.26
C ILE A 162 12.10 -7.52 -6.69
N HIS A 163 11.77 -8.53 -5.90
CA HIS A 163 11.99 -9.93 -6.18
C HIS A 163 10.72 -10.71 -5.83
N SER A 164 10.06 -11.25 -6.84
CA SER A 164 8.85 -12.05 -6.70
C SER A 164 9.14 -13.48 -7.13
N ASN A 165 8.93 -14.44 -6.24
CA ASN A 165 9.08 -15.87 -6.50
C ASN A 165 7.70 -16.54 -6.39
N LEU A 166 6.97 -16.59 -7.50
CA LEU A 166 5.63 -17.16 -7.54
C LEU A 166 5.66 -18.69 -7.70
N SER A 167 6.67 -19.23 -8.40
CA SER A 167 6.85 -20.67 -8.56
C SER A 167 8.34 -20.97 -8.70
N SER A 168 8.82 -21.98 -7.99
CA SER A 168 10.16 -22.55 -8.20
C SER A 168 10.14 -23.80 -9.08
N VAL A 169 8.95 -24.19 -9.54
CA VAL A 169 8.75 -25.37 -10.40
C VAL A 169 8.45 -24.87 -11.82
N LYS A 170 9.22 -25.36 -12.80
CA LYS A 170 8.94 -25.10 -14.22
C LYS A 170 7.70 -25.84 -14.64
N VAL A 171 6.73 -25.13 -15.21
CA VAL A 171 5.48 -25.70 -15.68
C VAL A 171 5.58 -25.91 -17.20
N GLY A 172 5.60 -27.16 -17.63
CA GLY A 172 5.59 -27.55 -19.04
C GLY A 172 6.85 -27.12 -19.81
N GLU A 173 6.67 -26.70 -21.08
CA GLU A 173 7.73 -26.21 -21.97
C GLU A 173 8.03 -24.71 -21.83
N GLU A 174 7.45 -24.03 -20.83
CA GLU A 174 7.65 -22.60 -20.64
C GLU A 174 9.09 -22.26 -20.26
N LYS A 175 9.60 -21.16 -20.85
CA LYS A 175 11.01 -20.78 -20.74
C LYS A 175 11.36 -20.09 -19.40
N GLY A 176 10.36 -19.66 -18.63
CA GLY A 176 10.55 -18.93 -17.37
C GLY A 176 10.75 -19.84 -16.15
N ASP A 177 11.25 -19.26 -15.08
CA ASP A 177 11.45 -19.91 -13.79
C ASP A 177 10.42 -19.45 -12.74
N GLY A 178 9.37 -18.69 -13.14
CA GLY A 178 8.37 -18.14 -12.25
C GLY A 178 8.88 -17.04 -11.30
N VAL A 179 10.08 -16.51 -11.58
CA VAL A 179 10.73 -15.50 -10.75
C VAL A 179 10.81 -14.17 -11.49
N GLY A 180 10.13 -13.16 -10.95
CA GLY A 180 10.16 -11.78 -11.45
C GLY A 180 11.15 -10.92 -10.69
N ARG A 181 11.88 -10.04 -11.39
CA ARG A 181 12.78 -9.04 -10.79
C ARG A 181 12.60 -7.71 -11.49
N ALA A 182 12.53 -6.64 -10.69
CA ALA A 182 12.41 -5.29 -11.21
C ALA A 182 13.06 -4.27 -10.29
N PHE A 183 13.31 -3.07 -10.83
CA PHE A 183 13.66 -1.89 -10.07
C PHE A 183 12.58 -0.83 -10.24
N ALA A 184 12.31 -0.08 -9.18
CA ALA A 184 11.38 1.03 -9.21
C ALA A 184 11.95 2.24 -8.45
N VAL A 185 11.41 3.41 -8.77
CA VAL A 185 11.76 4.68 -8.13
C VAL A 185 10.50 5.29 -7.54
N ASP A 186 10.65 5.94 -6.38
CA ASP A 186 9.60 6.72 -5.72
C ASP A 186 10.02 8.19 -5.68
N LEU A 187 9.08 9.09 -5.95
CA LEU A 187 9.26 10.56 -5.88
C LEU A 187 8.20 11.13 -4.95
N SER A 188 8.63 11.96 -3.99
CA SER A 188 7.72 12.41 -2.96
C SER A 188 7.97 13.84 -2.50
N MET A 189 6.91 14.45 -1.96
CA MET A 189 6.99 15.74 -1.30
C MET A 189 6.08 15.80 -0.07
N LEU A 190 6.51 16.56 0.94
CA LEU A 190 5.71 16.90 2.11
C LEU A 190 5.84 18.41 2.36
N TYR A 191 4.71 19.10 2.35
CA TYR A 191 4.63 20.54 2.56
C TYR A 191 3.85 20.86 3.83
N LYS A 192 4.50 21.53 4.78
CA LYS A 192 3.88 22.08 5.98
C LYS A 192 3.32 23.46 5.63
N VAL A 193 2.01 23.61 5.62
CA VAL A 193 1.35 24.83 5.15
C VAL A 193 1.61 25.97 6.11
N GLY A 194 2.47 26.92 5.74
CA GLY A 194 2.98 27.96 6.66
C GLY A 194 1.91 28.94 7.15
N PHE A 195 0.84 29.20 6.36
CA PHE A 195 -0.25 30.11 6.73
C PHE A 195 -1.40 29.42 7.48
N ILE A 196 -1.38 28.09 7.61
CA ILE A 196 -2.30 27.29 8.44
C ILE A 196 -1.47 26.37 9.34
N PRO A 197 -1.12 26.81 10.56
CA PRO A 197 -0.33 25.99 11.46
C PRO A 197 -0.99 24.63 11.72
N GLY A 198 -0.19 23.56 11.64
CA GLY A 198 -0.68 22.20 11.85
C GLY A 198 -1.22 21.50 10.61
N LEU A 199 -1.37 22.18 9.46
CA LEU A 199 -1.79 21.57 8.20
C LEU A 199 -0.57 21.13 7.39
N ASN A 200 -0.56 19.86 6.98
CA ASN A 200 0.40 19.28 6.05
C ASN A 200 -0.30 18.83 4.78
N PHE A 201 0.39 18.96 3.65
CA PHE A 201 0.05 18.36 2.37
C PHE A 201 1.15 17.37 2.00
N GLY A 202 0.77 16.12 1.69
CA GLY A 202 1.68 15.06 1.29
C GLY A 202 1.35 14.54 -0.11
N MET A 203 2.38 14.21 -0.88
CA MET A 203 2.27 13.56 -2.18
C MET A 203 3.39 12.53 -2.32
N ASN A 204 3.06 11.35 -2.82
CA ASN A 204 4.01 10.29 -3.14
C ASN A 204 3.60 9.61 -4.45
N LEU A 205 4.49 9.61 -5.41
CA LEU A 205 4.39 8.86 -6.65
C LEU A 205 5.38 7.70 -6.56
N SER A 206 4.87 6.49 -6.35
CA SER A 206 5.66 5.30 -6.03
C SER A 206 5.61 4.24 -7.12
N ASN A 207 6.59 3.32 -7.07
CA ASN A 207 6.72 2.17 -7.97
C ASN A 207 6.87 2.54 -9.45
N ILE A 208 7.52 3.65 -9.78
CA ILE A 208 7.83 4.03 -11.16
C ILE A 208 8.93 3.10 -11.67
N GLY A 209 8.63 2.23 -12.61
CA GLY A 209 9.60 1.27 -13.12
C GLY A 209 9.16 0.55 -14.39
N PRO A 210 10.06 -0.23 -14.99
CA PRO A 210 9.72 -1.07 -16.14
C PRO A 210 8.76 -2.19 -15.73
N LYS A 211 8.13 -2.80 -16.72
CA LYS A 211 7.33 -4.00 -16.53
C LYS A 211 8.16 -5.15 -15.97
N ILE A 212 7.56 -5.98 -15.13
CA ILE A 212 8.17 -7.21 -14.60
C ILE A 212 7.80 -8.41 -15.45
N THR A 213 8.73 -9.33 -15.60
CA THR A 213 8.57 -10.54 -16.43
C THR A 213 8.83 -11.76 -15.57
N TYR A 214 7.99 -12.78 -15.67
CA TYR A 214 8.13 -14.07 -14.99
C TYR A 214 8.51 -15.20 -15.97
N VAL A 215 7.95 -15.17 -17.16
CA VAL A 215 8.11 -16.23 -18.18
C VAL A 215 8.71 -15.67 -19.45
N ASP A 216 7.98 -14.82 -20.17
CA ASP A 216 8.40 -14.21 -21.43
C ASP A 216 8.23 -12.69 -21.37
N LYS A 217 9.11 -11.98 -22.09
CA LYS A 217 9.06 -10.51 -22.19
C LYS A 217 7.78 -9.98 -22.82
N ASP A 218 7.17 -10.77 -23.70
CA ASP A 218 5.92 -10.40 -24.36
C ASP A 218 4.71 -10.48 -23.40
N GLN A 219 4.89 -11.14 -22.24
CA GLN A 219 3.91 -11.28 -21.16
C GLN A 219 4.28 -10.45 -19.93
N ALA A 220 5.06 -9.40 -20.12
CA ALA A 220 5.49 -8.53 -19.03
C ALA A 220 4.36 -7.63 -18.53
N ASP A 221 4.11 -7.63 -17.22
CA ASP A 221 3.08 -6.85 -16.56
C ASP A 221 3.65 -5.55 -15.94
N PRO A 222 2.87 -4.45 -15.92
CA PRO A 222 3.32 -3.22 -15.31
C PRO A 222 3.46 -3.36 -13.79
N LEU A 223 4.40 -2.61 -13.21
CA LEU A 223 4.46 -2.39 -11.78
C LEU A 223 3.27 -1.54 -11.32
N PRO A 224 2.81 -1.68 -10.07
CA PRO A 224 1.69 -0.92 -9.53
C PRO A 224 2.10 0.53 -9.21
N THR A 225 2.40 1.31 -10.26
CA THR A 225 2.71 2.73 -10.12
C THR A 225 1.52 3.44 -9.50
N ASN A 226 1.72 4.09 -8.34
CA ASN A 226 0.65 4.63 -7.52
C ASN A 226 0.92 6.08 -7.13
N LEU A 227 -0.05 6.95 -7.38
CA LEU A 227 -0.04 8.33 -6.93
C LEU A 227 -0.91 8.45 -5.68
N LYS A 228 -0.28 8.82 -4.56
CA LYS A 228 -0.94 9.15 -3.29
C LYS A 228 -0.89 10.64 -3.03
N VAL A 229 -2.02 11.22 -2.64
CA VAL A 229 -2.14 12.64 -2.25
C VAL A 229 -2.99 12.73 -0.99
N GLY A 230 -2.57 13.55 -0.03
CA GLY A 230 -3.32 13.66 1.21
C GLY A 230 -3.06 14.96 1.97
N LEU A 231 -3.90 15.15 2.96
CA LEU A 231 -3.85 16.23 3.93
C LEU A 231 -3.84 15.66 5.35
N ALA A 232 -3.10 16.28 6.25
CA ALA A 232 -3.13 15.97 7.67
C ALA A 232 -3.20 17.26 8.47
N TYR A 233 -4.12 17.34 9.42
CA TYR A 233 -4.34 18.53 10.23
C TYR A 233 -4.34 18.21 11.71
N LYS A 234 -3.51 18.93 12.47
CA LYS A 234 -3.49 18.89 13.93
C LYS A 234 -4.61 19.77 14.47
N VAL A 235 -5.75 19.13 14.81
CA VAL A 235 -6.92 19.81 15.38
C VAL A 235 -6.68 20.30 16.79
N LEU A 236 -5.91 19.52 17.55
CA LEU A 236 -5.49 19.82 18.93
C LEU A 236 -4.01 19.50 19.07
N ASP A 237 -3.24 20.44 19.60
CA ASP A 237 -1.81 20.25 19.88
C ASP A 237 -1.47 20.98 21.18
N SER A 238 -1.69 20.30 22.30
CA SER A 238 -1.39 20.79 23.66
C SER A 238 -0.36 19.87 24.34
N GLU A 239 0.11 20.25 25.50
CA GLU A 239 1.14 19.50 26.24
C GLU A 239 0.76 18.02 26.46
N TYR A 240 -0.50 17.76 26.81
CA TYR A 240 -0.96 16.39 27.15
C TYR A 240 -1.88 15.78 26.11
N ASN A 241 -2.46 16.57 25.21
CA ASN A 241 -3.48 16.10 24.30
C ASN A 241 -3.17 16.54 22.87
N ARG A 242 -3.08 15.60 21.96
CA ARG A 242 -2.98 15.88 20.52
C ARG A 242 -4.07 15.11 19.77
N LEU A 243 -4.67 15.76 18.80
CA LEU A 243 -5.63 15.17 17.89
C LEU A 243 -5.23 15.54 16.46
N LEU A 244 -4.93 14.53 15.69
CA LEU A 244 -4.62 14.61 14.27
C LEU A 244 -5.76 13.99 13.48
N ILE A 245 -6.17 14.64 12.39
CA ILE A 245 -7.06 14.08 11.36
C ILE A 245 -6.31 14.08 10.04
N SER A 246 -6.44 13.01 9.28
CA SER A 246 -5.84 12.87 7.96
C SER A 246 -6.86 12.37 6.94
N ALA A 247 -6.70 12.80 5.70
CA ALA A 247 -7.44 12.29 4.56
C ALA A 247 -6.47 12.05 3.40
N GLU A 248 -6.64 10.95 2.71
CA GLU A 248 -5.78 10.53 1.62
C GLU A 248 -6.62 10.00 0.47
N THR A 249 -6.19 10.26 -0.74
CA THR A 249 -6.65 9.55 -1.92
C THR A 249 -5.46 9.04 -2.70
N ASN A 250 -5.60 7.86 -3.28
CA ASN A 250 -4.59 7.31 -4.17
C ASN A 250 -5.22 6.73 -5.43
N LYS A 251 -4.40 6.66 -6.48
CA LYS A 251 -4.81 6.17 -7.78
C LYS A 251 -3.66 5.38 -8.41
N LEU A 252 -3.98 4.19 -8.90
CA LEU A 252 -3.08 3.41 -9.74
C LEU A 252 -2.94 4.07 -11.13
N LEU A 253 -1.70 4.32 -11.53
CA LEU A 253 -1.34 4.90 -12.82
C LEU A 253 -0.75 3.82 -13.72
N VAL A 254 -1.56 2.82 -14.04
CA VAL A 254 -1.16 1.63 -14.81
C VAL A 254 -2.02 1.47 -16.04
N HIS A 255 -1.45 0.85 -17.06
CA HIS A 255 -2.15 0.41 -18.26
C HIS A 255 -1.40 -0.79 -18.86
N GLU A 256 -2.11 -1.88 -19.12
CA GLU A 256 -1.53 -3.17 -19.52
C GLU A 256 -0.60 -3.07 -20.73
N ARG A 257 -0.99 -2.30 -21.75
CA ARG A 257 -0.28 -2.23 -23.04
C ARG A 257 0.77 -1.13 -23.14
N ASP A 258 0.73 -0.14 -22.24
CA ASP A 258 1.57 1.03 -22.35
C ASP A 258 2.80 0.92 -21.41
N ASP A 259 3.81 1.73 -21.71
CA ASP A 259 4.92 1.95 -20.80
C ASP A 259 4.50 2.84 -19.61
N VAL A 260 5.31 2.85 -18.57
CA VAL A 260 5.02 3.56 -17.32
C VAL A 260 4.77 5.06 -17.53
N PHE A 261 5.53 5.72 -18.42
CA PHE A 261 5.39 7.16 -18.64
C PHE A 261 4.08 7.49 -19.37
N LYS A 262 3.76 6.72 -20.42
CA LYS A 262 2.49 6.88 -21.14
C LYS A 262 1.30 6.57 -20.24
N ALA A 263 1.39 5.54 -19.40
CA ALA A 263 0.37 5.24 -18.39
C ALA A 263 0.19 6.41 -17.42
N MET A 264 1.26 6.93 -16.83
CA MET A 264 1.23 8.02 -15.85
C MET A 264 0.62 9.32 -16.39
N PHE A 265 0.93 9.69 -17.63
CA PHE A 265 0.54 11.01 -18.16
C PHE A 265 -0.65 10.99 -19.12
N SER A 266 -1.13 9.80 -19.52
CA SER A 266 -2.20 9.67 -20.53
C SER A 266 -3.16 8.54 -20.23
N SER A 267 -2.74 7.28 -20.36
CA SER A 267 -3.66 6.14 -20.45
C SER A 267 -4.43 5.87 -19.16
N ALA A 268 -3.81 6.09 -17.99
CA ALA A 268 -4.48 5.95 -16.70
C ALA A 268 -5.55 7.02 -16.42
N TRP A 269 -5.65 8.04 -17.28
CA TRP A 269 -6.58 9.16 -17.15
C TRP A 269 -7.69 9.14 -18.20
N THR A 270 -7.84 8.03 -18.94
CA THR A 270 -8.87 7.83 -19.95
C THR A 270 -10.20 7.40 -19.31
N GLY A 271 -11.32 7.68 -20.00
CA GLY A 271 -12.65 7.37 -19.50
C GLY A 271 -13.44 8.60 -19.04
N SER A 272 -14.62 8.38 -18.51
CA SER A 272 -15.46 9.46 -17.98
C SER A 272 -14.94 9.95 -16.61
N ILE A 273 -15.36 11.14 -16.18
CA ILE A 273 -15.05 11.66 -14.84
C ILE A 273 -15.56 10.69 -13.77
N SER A 274 -16.73 10.08 -13.96
CA SER A 274 -17.27 9.08 -13.04
C SER A 274 -16.36 7.85 -12.92
N ASP A 275 -15.88 7.33 -14.05
CA ASP A 275 -14.96 6.18 -14.05
C ASP A 275 -13.66 6.53 -13.31
N GLN A 276 -13.13 7.74 -13.55
CA GLN A 276 -11.92 8.21 -12.88
C GLN A 276 -12.12 8.35 -11.37
N MET A 277 -13.29 8.80 -10.93
CA MET A 277 -13.60 8.91 -9.50
C MET A 277 -13.77 7.54 -8.84
N ASN A 278 -14.33 6.56 -9.53
CA ASN A 278 -14.49 5.19 -9.02
C ASN A 278 -13.15 4.49 -8.81
N MET A 279 -12.14 4.82 -9.63
CA MET A 279 -10.77 4.29 -9.50
C MET A 279 -9.96 4.93 -8.36
N LEU A 280 -10.51 5.93 -7.66
CA LEU A 280 -9.85 6.55 -6.52
C LEU A 280 -10.09 5.74 -5.27
N ILE A 281 -9.01 5.30 -4.64
CA ILE A 281 -9.05 4.74 -3.30
C ILE A 281 -8.96 5.91 -2.31
N SER A 282 -9.88 5.99 -1.38
CA SER A 282 -9.98 7.10 -0.43
C SER A 282 -9.92 6.60 1.00
N SER A 283 -9.21 7.34 1.84
CA SER A 283 -9.01 7.02 3.25
C SER A 283 -9.17 8.25 4.13
N ILE A 284 -9.73 8.04 5.31
CA ILE A 284 -9.77 9.04 6.36
C ILE A 284 -9.33 8.42 7.67
N GLY A 285 -8.55 9.15 8.46
CA GLY A 285 -8.03 8.66 9.72
C GLY A 285 -7.96 9.74 10.79
N MET A 286 -7.97 9.30 12.02
CA MET A 286 -7.74 10.14 13.19
C MET A 286 -6.82 9.44 14.19
N GLU A 287 -5.96 10.20 14.83
CA GLU A 287 -5.10 9.76 15.92
C GLU A 287 -5.23 10.71 17.10
N TYR A 288 -5.64 10.21 18.25
CA TYR A 288 -5.61 10.91 19.51
C TYR A 288 -4.44 10.39 20.36
N VAL A 289 -3.64 11.31 20.89
CA VAL A 289 -2.48 10.99 21.73
C VAL A 289 -2.63 11.67 23.08
N TYR A 290 -2.57 10.87 24.14
CA TYR A 290 -2.56 11.35 25.51
C TYR A 290 -1.16 11.20 26.12
N ASN A 291 -0.63 12.32 26.61
CA ASN A 291 0.66 12.41 27.35
C ASN A 291 1.85 11.75 26.62
N ASN A 292 1.86 11.73 25.29
CA ASN A 292 2.85 11.03 24.47
C ASN A 292 3.01 9.52 24.80
N MET A 293 2.06 8.94 25.51
CA MET A 293 2.13 7.55 25.98
C MET A 293 1.02 6.68 25.41
N ILE A 294 -0.21 7.18 25.34
CA ILE A 294 -1.38 6.42 24.91
C ILE A 294 -1.84 6.97 23.56
N PHE A 295 -2.01 6.09 22.61
CA PHE A 295 -2.46 6.40 21.25
C PHE A 295 -3.74 5.65 20.97
N LEU A 296 -4.78 6.37 20.53
CA LEU A 296 -6.04 5.78 20.06
C LEU A 296 -6.28 6.24 18.64
N ARG A 297 -6.70 5.32 17.78
CA ARG A 297 -6.87 5.54 16.34
C ARG A 297 -8.18 4.98 15.86
N ALA A 298 -8.75 5.67 14.88
CA ALA A 298 -9.86 5.18 14.09
C ALA A 298 -9.68 5.68 12.65
N GLY A 299 -10.15 4.89 11.70
CA GLY A 299 -10.09 5.26 10.31
C GLY A 299 -11.09 4.49 9.46
N TYR A 300 -11.19 4.89 8.21
CA TYR A 300 -12.05 4.25 7.23
C TYR A 300 -11.33 4.21 5.88
N TYR A 301 -11.33 3.04 5.28
CA TYR A 301 -10.79 2.78 3.95
C TYR A 301 -11.92 2.51 2.98
N TYR A 302 -11.86 3.09 1.78
CA TYR A 302 -12.87 2.95 0.76
C TYR A 302 -12.23 2.85 -0.63
N ASP A 303 -12.42 1.72 -1.28
CA ASP A 303 -12.05 1.42 -2.65
C ASP A 303 -13.31 0.92 -3.38
N GLN A 304 -13.85 1.77 -4.25
CA GLN A 304 -15.08 1.46 -4.96
C GLN A 304 -14.87 0.44 -6.08
N ASP A 305 -13.76 0.56 -6.79
CA ASP A 305 -13.44 -0.31 -7.94
C ASP A 305 -13.08 -1.73 -7.47
N GLY A 306 -12.32 -1.83 -6.37
CA GLY A 306 -11.98 -3.09 -5.72
C GLY A 306 -13.07 -3.68 -4.83
N ASP A 307 -14.21 -2.99 -4.65
CA ASP A 307 -15.29 -3.34 -3.70
C ASP A 307 -14.76 -3.62 -2.28
N VAL A 308 -13.76 -2.83 -1.85
CA VAL A 308 -13.14 -2.94 -0.53
C VAL A 308 -13.47 -1.74 0.32
N LYS A 309 -14.12 -1.96 1.46
CA LYS A 309 -14.42 -0.91 2.43
C LYS A 309 -14.40 -1.48 3.84
N TYR A 310 -13.74 -0.77 4.74
CA TYR A 310 -13.73 -1.18 6.13
C TYR A 310 -13.40 -0.04 7.08
N PRO A 311 -14.00 -0.02 8.28
CA PRO A 311 -13.47 0.72 9.40
C PRO A 311 -12.24 0.02 9.97
N ALA A 312 -11.31 0.80 10.49
CA ALA A 312 -10.13 0.32 11.18
C ALA A 312 -9.97 1.01 12.52
N PHE A 313 -9.44 0.29 13.50
CA PHE A 313 -9.20 0.78 14.84
C PHE A 313 -7.78 0.45 15.25
N GLY A 314 -7.18 1.31 16.07
CA GLY A 314 -5.83 1.09 16.55
C GLY A 314 -5.62 1.62 17.94
N ALA A 315 -4.67 1.01 18.64
CA ALA A 315 -4.17 1.47 19.91
C ALA A 315 -2.66 1.39 19.94
N GLY A 316 -2.03 2.28 20.70
CA GLY A 316 -0.58 2.25 20.89
C GLY A 316 -0.20 2.63 22.31
N LEU A 317 0.91 2.10 22.78
CA LEU A 317 1.52 2.43 24.04
C LEU A 317 2.99 2.76 23.83
N GLN A 318 3.41 3.92 24.28
CA GLN A 318 4.81 4.34 24.25
C GLN A 318 5.38 4.43 25.66
N TYR A 319 6.54 3.82 25.85
CA TYR A 319 7.33 3.95 27.06
C TYR A 319 8.79 4.20 26.71
N ALA A 320 9.31 5.31 27.17
CA ALA A 320 10.64 5.80 26.79
C ALA A 320 10.80 5.87 25.27
N SER A 321 11.78 5.19 24.71
CA SER A 321 12.07 5.15 23.26
C SER A 321 11.29 4.07 22.50
N TYR A 322 10.47 3.27 23.19
CA TYR A 322 9.77 2.15 22.58
C TYR A 322 8.29 2.45 22.44
N ARG A 323 7.71 2.16 21.28
CA ARG A 323 6.26 2.21 21.02
C ARG A 323 5.79 0.88 20.48
N PHE A 324 4.77 0.33 21.09
CA PHE A 324 4.02 -0.81 20.59
C PHE A 324 2.67 -0.32 20.05
N ASP A 325 2.36 -0.72 18.83
CA ASP A 325 1.10 -0.38 18.17
C ASP A 325 0.37 -1.65 17.75
N PHE A 326 -0.95 -1.61 17.88
CA PHE A 326 -1.88 -2.64 17.41
C PHE A 326 -2.93 -1.99 16.52
N ALA A 327 -3.35 -2.70 15.47
CA ALA A 327 -4.50 -2.33 14.66
C ALA A 327 -5.35 -3.54 14.31
N TYR A 328 -6.64 -3.28 14.17
CA TYR A 328 -7.65 -4.23 13.75
C TYR A 328 -8.42 -3.67 12.56
N VAL A 329 -8.48 -4.44 11.46
CA VAL A 329 -9.25 -4.16 10.26
C VAL A 329 -10.59 -4.87 10.37
N ALA A 330 -11.67 -4.10 10.50
CA ALA A 330 -13.02 -4.63 10.72
C ALA A 330 -13.78 -4.73 9.37
N ALA A 331 -13.23 -5.47 8.42
CA ALA A 331 -13.94 -5.76 7.17
C ALA A 331 -15.12 -6.72 7.42
N GLU A 332 -16.10 -6.73 6.51
CA GLU A 332 -17.28 -7.60 6.61
C GLU A 332 -16.86 -9.08 6.64
N GLN A 333 -17.66 -9.92 7.33
CA GLN A 333 -17.41 -11.36 7.38
C GLN A 333 -17.46 -11.98 5.98
N GLY A 334 -16.48 -12.82 5.67
CA GLY A 334 -16.29 -13.41 4.34
C GLY A 334 -15.40 -12.58 3.41
N HIS A 335 -15.04 -11.36 3.81
CA HIS A 335 -14.01 -10.60 3.11
C HIS A 335 -12.62 -11.15 3.45
N PRO A 336 -11.67 -11.26 2.48
CA PRO A 336 -10.32 -11.78 2.74
C PRO A 336 -9.55 -11.04 3.84
N LEU A 337 -9.78 -9.72 4.00
CA LEU A 337 -9.18 -8.88 5.03
C LEU A 337 -9.92 -8.90 6.37
N ALA A 338 -11.04 -9.65 6.49
CA ALA A 338 -11.76 -9.76 7.74
C ALA A 338 -10.82 -10.26 8.84
N ASP A 339 -10.94 -9.66 10.04
CA ASP A 339 -10.17 -10.02 11.23
C ASP A 339 -8.63 -9.87 11.08
N THR A 340 -8.17 -9.06 10.12
CA THR A 340 -6.73 -8.76 9.98
C THR A 340 -6.24 -7.94 11.15
N MET A 341 -5.27 -8.47 11.87
CA MET A 341 -4.58 -7.79 12.97
C MET A 341 -3.15 -7.45 12.56
N ARG A 342 -2.72 -6.23 12.90
CA ARG A 342 -1.34 -5.78 12.65
C ARG A 342 -0.69 -5.36 13.96
N PHE A 343 0.56 -5.76 14.13
CA PHE A 343 1.37 -5.44 15.31
C PHE A 343 2.65 -4.76 14.87
N SER A 344 2.98 -3.63 15.49
CA SER A 344 4.23 -2.94 15.22
C SER A 344 4.99 -2.64 16.50
N LEU A 345 6.31 -2.75 16.42
CA LEU A 345 7.24 -2.31 17.45
C LEU A 345 8.18 -1.28 16.85
N THR A 346 8.20 -0.09 17.45
CA THR A 346 9.08 1.01 17.05
C THR A 346 10.05 1.32 18.17
N ALA A 347 11.32 1.54 17.86
CA ALA A 347 12.36 1.97 18.78
C ALA A 347 13.12 3.16 18.20
N GLY A 348 13.15 4.29 18.96
CA GLY A 348 13.92 5.50 18.67
C GLY A 348 15.21 5.57 19.51
N PHE A 349 16.33 6.09 18.97
CA PHE A 349 17.60 6.22 19.69
C PHE A 349 18.55 7.25 19.05
#